data_cfe5f404ddcea8abd3ea2b67806f7566
#
_entry.id   cfe5f404ddcea8abd3ea2b67806f7566
#
_cell.length_a   1.000
_cell.length_b   1.000
_cell.length_c   1.000
_cell.angle_alpha   90.00
_cell.angle_beta   90.00
_cell.angle_gamma   90.00
#
_symmetry.space_group_name_H-M   'P 1'
#
loop_
_entity.id
_entity.type
_entity.pdbx_description
1 polymer ?
#
loop_
_entity_poly.entity_id
_entity_poly.type
_entity_poly.pdbx_seq_one_letter_code
_entity_poly.pdbx_strand_id
1 'polypeptide(L)'
;MKNFAAIDFETANQQRTSVCSVGIVIVRDGEIVDSYYSLIKPEPEYYSYWNTRVHGLTMEDTMNARVFPEVWAEIQPKIEGLPLVAHNSPFDEGCLKSVFQMYQMDYPDYEFYCTCRASRRKLGSLLPNHQLQTVAAYCGYDLTQHHNALADAEACAWIARELL
;
A
#
# COMPACT_ATOMS: atom_id res chain seq x y z
N MET A 1 5.13 -16.43 1.48
CA MET A 1 4.81 -16.21 0.06
C MET A 1 6.06 -15.75 -0.68
N LYS A 2 6.26 -16.24 -1.90
CA LYS A 2 7.50 -15.99 -2.65
C LYS A 2 7.34 -15.07 -3.84
N ASN A 3 6.13 -14.96 -4.39
CA ASN A 3 5.88 -14.15 -5.59
C ASN A 3 4.65 -13.30 -5.34
N PHE A 4 4.85 -11.98 -5.21
CA PHE A 4 3.76 -11.05 -4.91
C PHE A 4 4.21 -9.61 -5.10
N ALA A 5 3.26 -8.69 -5.10
CA ALA A 5 3.52 -7.26 -5.03
C ALA A 5 2.89 -6.71 -3.75
N ALA A 6 3.71 -6.15 -2.86
CA ALA A 6 3.21 -5.43 -1.70
C ALA A 6 2.80 -4.02 -2.14
N ILE A 7 1.66 -3.56 -1.66
CA ILE A 7 1.11 -2.25 -2.02
C ILE A 7 0.67 -1.50 -0.78
N ASP A 8 0.88 -0.19 -0.78
CA ASP A 8 0.38 0.71 0.24
C ASP A 8 -0.06 2.02 -0.40
N PHE A 9 -1.24 2.50 -0.03
CA PHE A 9 -1.77 3.81 -0.44
C PHE A 9 -1.85 4.74 0.75
N GLU A 10 -1.59 6.04 0.49
CA GLU A 10 -1.99 7.12 1.39
C GLU A 10 -3.12 7.89 0.74
N THR A 11 -4.08 8.37 1.55
CA THR A 11 -5.23 9.13 1.05
C THR A 11 -5.20 10.56 1.58
N ALA A 12 -5.69 11.50 0.75
CA ALA A 12 -5.74 12.92 1.12
C ALA A 12 -6.83 13.22 2.14
N ASN A 13 -7.94 12.49 2.07
CA ASN A 13 -9.11 12.70 2.92
C ASN A 13 -9.81 11.37 3.18
N GLN A 14 -10.99 11.42 3.79
CA GLN A 14 -11.73 10.22 4.19
C GLN A 14 -12.33 9.44 3.01
N GLN A 15 -12.34 10.00 1.81
CA GLN A 15 -12.83 9.28 0.65
C GLN A 15 -11.73 8.38 0.08
N ARG A 16 -12.06 7.12 -0.16
CA ARG A 16 -11.08 6.13 -0.63
C ARG A 16 -10.55 6.41 -2.04
N THR A 17 -11.27 7.21 -2.82
CA THR A 17 -10.80 7.65 -4.13
C THR A 17 -9.65 8.64 -4.07
N SER A 18 -9.42 9.27 -2.91
CA SER A 18 -8.46 10.36 -2.75
C SER A 18 -7.03 9.88 -2.53
N VAL A 19 -6.62 8.79 -3.18
CA VAL A 19 -5.25 8.30 -3.09
C VAL A 19 -4.27 9.40 -3.52
N CYS A 20 -3.28 9.69 -2.67
CA CYS A 20 -2.31 10.77 -2.92
C CYS A 20 -0.87 10.28 -3.01
N SER A 21 -0.63 9.03 -2.67
CA SER A 21 0.65 8.37 -2.95
C SER A 21 0.45 6.86 -2.97
N VAL A 22 1.36 6.17 -3.64
CA VAL A 22 1.39 4.71 -3.71
C VAL A 22 2.82 4.21 -3.63
N GLY A 23 3.03 3.16 -2.87
CA GLY A 23 4.28 2.41 -2.83
C GLY A 23 4.03 0.97 -3.26
N ILE A 24 4.92 0.44 -4.10
CA ILE A 24 4.87 -0.94 -4.58
C ILE A 24 6.25 -1.56 -4.36
N VAL A 25 6.26 -2.79 -3.84
CA VAL A 25 7.49 -3.59 -3.72
C VAL A 25 7.23 -4.96 -4.33
N ILE A 26 8.03 -5.32 -5.32
CA ILE A 26 7.88 -6.57 -6.06
C ILE A 26 8.82 -7.63 -5.47
N VAL A 27 8.26 -8.78 -5.12
CA VAL A 27 9.01 -9.93 -4.61
C VAL A 27 8.85 -11.09 -5.59
N ARG A 28 9.99 -11.66 -6.03
CA ARG A 28 10.01 -12.86 -6.87
C ARG A 28 11.01 -13.86 -6.28
N ASP A 29 10.59 -15.10 -6.18
CA ASP A 29 11.40 -16.18 -5.59
C ASP A 29 11.93 -15.80 -4.20
N GLY A 30 11.10 -15.08 -3.43
CA GLY A 30 11.43 -14.68 -2.07
C GLY A 30 12.35 -13.48 -1.94
N GLU A 31 12.75 -12.85 -3.06
CA GLU A 31 13.66 -11.71 -3.06
C GLU A 31 12.98 -10.45 -3.58
N ILE A 32 13.29 -9.30 -2.99
CA ILE A 32 12.83 -8.00 -3.49
C ILE A 32 13.60 -7.69 -4.77
N VAL A 33 12.90 -7.58 -5.89
CA VAL A 33 13.52 -7.36 -7.21
C VAL A 33 13.24 -5.99 -7.80
N ASP A 34 12.21 -5.28 -7.30
CA ASP A 34 11.85 -3.96 -7.83
C ASP A 34 11.01 -3.22 -6.81
N SER A 35 10.98 -1.90 -6.92
CA SER A 35 10.13 -1.04 -6.12
C SER A 35 9.68 0.15 -6.96
N TYR A 36 8.56 0.76 -6.56
CA TYR A 36 8.00 1.90 -7.26
C TYR A 36 7.31 2.81 -6.24
N TYR A 37 7.50 4.11 -6.38
CA TYR A 37 6.81 5.11 -5.57
C TYR A 37 6.36 6.25 -6.46
N SER A 38 5.15 6.74 -6.24
CA SER A 38 4.68 7.94 -6.91
C SER A 38 3.69 8.71 -6.04
N LEU A 39 3.81 10.02 -6.07
CA LEU A 39 2.74 10.91 -5.66
C LEU A 39 1.61 10.82 -6.69
N ILE A 40 0.39 11.05 -6.23
CA ILE A 40 -0.81 11.01 -7.08
C ILE A 40 -1.63 12.27 -6.77
N LYS A 41 -2.11 12.93 -7.81
CA LYS A 41 -3.05 14.02 -7.62
C LYS A 41 -4.38 13.42 -7.17
N PRO A 42 -4.81 13.70 -5.93
CA PRO A 42 -6.01 13.03 -5.40
C PRO A 42 -7.30 13.59 -5.95
N GLU A 43 -8.36 12.77 -5.93
CA GLU A 43 -9.70 13.20 -6.30
C GLU A 43 -10.70 12.66 -5.27
N PRO A 44 -11.39 13.52 -4.50
CA PRO A 44 -11.30 14.99 -4.53
C PRO A 44 -9.98 15.51 -3.93
N GLU A 45 -9.58 16.70 -4.36
CA GLU A 45 -8.24 17.23 -4.13
C GLU A 45 -7.97 17.76 -2.72
N TYR A 46 -9.00 17.99 -1.91
CA TYR A 46 -8.79 18.58 -0.58
C TYR A 46 -8.11 17.59 0.36
N TYR A 47 -7.33 18.13 1.31
CA TYR A 47 -6.66 17.35 2.34
C TYR A 47 -7.33 17.55 3.68
N SER A 48 -7.63 16.45 4.39
CA SER A 48 -8.10 16.55 5.75
C SER A 48 -6.91 16.70 6.70
N TYR A 49 -7.13 17.42 7.81
CA TYR A 49 -6.12 17.59 8.84
C TYR A 49 -5.59 16.24 9.35
N TRP A 50 -6.50 15.29 9.59
CA TRP A 50 -6.11 13.99 10.15
C TRP A 50 -5.28 13.15 9.19
N ASN A 51 -5.59 13.19 7.91
CA ASN A 51 -4.83 12.46 6.90
C ASN A 51 -3.42 13.05 6.74
N THR A 52 -3.31 14.37 6.65
CA THR A 52 -2.01 15.03 6.58
C THR A 52 -1.18 14.76 7.82
N ARG A 53 -1.83 14.71 8.99
CA ARG A 53 -1.13 14.41 10.24
C ARG A 53 -0.52 13.02 10.25
N VAL A 54 -1.14 12.06 9.55
CA VAL A 54 -0.65 10.69 9.44
C VAL A 54 0.56 10.60 8.49
N HIS A 55 0.45 11.14 7.27
CA HIS A 55 1.48 10.91 6.24
C HIS A 55 2.31 12.16 5.89
N GLY A 56 1.91 13.32 6.37
CA GLY A 56 2.68 14.55 6.16
C GLY A 56 2.51 15.20 4.80
N LEU A 57 1.72 14.63 3.88
CA LEU A 57 1.50 15.20 2.56
C LEU A 57 0.42 16.28 2.60
N THR A 58 0.59 17.29 1.75
CA THR A 58 -0.34 18.41 1.60
C THR A 58 -0.67 18.61 0.13
N MET A 59 -1.62 19.52 -0.14
CA MET A 59 -2.00 19.86 -1.51
C MET A 59 -0.79 20.34 -2.32
N GLU A 60 0.14 21.07 -1.71
CA GLU A 60 1.34 21.53 -2.39
C GLU A 60 2.18 20.39 -2.95
N ASP A 61 2.22 19.27 -2.24
CA ASP A 61 3.02 18.12 -2.67
C ASP A 61 2.45 17.44 -3.91
N THR A 62 1.13 17.46 -4.09
CA THR A 62 0.46 16.66 -5.12
C THR A 62 -0.30 17.48 -6.16
N MET A 63 -0.35 18.81 -6.04
CA MET A 63 -1.11 19.64 -6.98
C MET A 63 -0.60 19.52 -8.43
N ASN A 64 0.67 19.22 -8.61
CA ASN A 64 1.28 19.03 -9.93
C ASN A 64 1.63 17.56 -10.20
N ALA A 65 1.15 16.64 -9.36
CA ALA A 65 1.39 15.23 -9.56
C ALA A 65 0.48 14.67 -10.65
N ARG A 66 0.86 13.49 -11.17
CA ARG A 66 0.05 12.79 -12.16
C ARG A 66 -1.21 12.24 -11.50
N VAL A 67 -2.28 12.11 -12.29
CA VAL A 67 -3.52 11.46 -11.86
C VAL A 67 -3.34 9.94 -11.79
N PHE A 68 -4.23 9.28 -11.06
CA PHE A 68 -4.13 7.84 -10.83
C PHE A 68 -3.99 7.00 -12.12
N PRO A 69 -4.79 7.22 -13.17
CA PRO A 69 -4.65 6.40 -14.39
C PRO A 69 -3.26 6.43 -15.01
N GLU A 70 -2.59 7.58 -14.97
CA GLU A 70 -1.22 7.70 -15.50
C GLU A 70 -0.22 6.92 -14.64
N VAL A 71 -0.37 7.02 -13.33
CA VAL A 71 0.50 6.28 -12.39
C VAL A 71 0.27 4.78 -12.51
N TRP A 72 -1.00 4.35 -12.59
CA TRP A 72 -1.30 2.93 -12.67
C TRP A 72 -0.84 2.30 -13.97
N ALA A 73 -0.80 3.06 -15.07
CA ALA A 73 -0.25 2.57 -16.34
C ALA A 73 1.22 2.15 -16.21
N GLU A 74 1.98 2.78 -15.29
CA GLU A 74 3.36 2.37 -15.03
C GLU A 74 3.44 1.17 -14.07
N ILE A 75 2.49 1.04 -13.16
CA ILE A 75 2.48 -0.05 -12.18
C ILE A 75 2.02 -1.36 -12.80
N GLN A 76 0.98 -1.31 -13.62
CA GLN A 76 0.28 -2.49 -14.12
C GLN A 76 1.21 -3.53 -14.76
N PRO A 77 2.14 -3.19 -15.65
CA PRO A 77 3.05 -4.20 -16.22
C PRO A 77 4.01 -4.80 -15.18
N LYS A 78 4.31 -4.08 -14.10
CA LYS A 78 5.21 -4.58 -13.05
C LYS A 78 4.56 -5.66 -12.20
N ILE A 79 3.24 -5.59 -12.01
CA ILE A 79 2.51 -6.50 -11.10
C ILE A 79 1.73 -7.57 -11.84
N GLU A 80 1.83 -7.63 -13.16
CA GLU A 80 1.05 -8.56 -13.96
C GLU A 80 1.28 -10.01 -13.50
N GLY A 81 0.19 -10.72 -13.25
CA GLY A 81 0.24 -12.12 -12.82
C GLY A 81 0.57 -12.32 -11.34
N LEU A 82 0.81 -11.25 -10.58
CA LEU A 82 1.14 -11.36 -9.17
C LEU A 82 -0.08 -11.04 -8.29
N PRO A 83 -0.25 -11.77 -7.17
CA PRO A 83 -1.19 -11.33 -6.15
C PRO A 83 -0.66 -10.08 -5.45
N LEU A 84 -1.59 -9.28 -4.91
CA LEU A 84 -1.26 -8.09 -4.14
C LEU A 84 -1.34 -8.41 -2.65
N VAL A 85 -0.44 -7.81 -1.88
CA VAL A 85 -0.39 -7.98 -0.43
C VAL A 85 -0.39 -6.60 0.22
N ALA A 86 -1.21 -6.41 1.25
CA ALA A 86 -1.26 -5.17 2.00
C ALA A 86 -1.43 -5.45 3.48
N HIS A 87 -0.99 -4.52 4.32
CA HIS A 87 -1.22 -4.60 5.76
C HIS A 87 -2.53 -3.91 6.09
N ASN A 88 -3.55 -4.66 6.47
CA ASN A 88 -4.95 -4.24 6.52
C ASN A 88 -5.51 -4.08 5.09
N SER A 89 -5.44 -5.15 4.33
CA SER A 89 -5.78 -5.16 2.90
C SER A 89 -7.16 -4.63 2.53
N PRO A 90 -8.23 -4.74 3.38
CA PRO A 90 -9.51 -4.14 3.01
C PRO A 90 -9.44 -2.65 2.71
N PHE A 91 -8.53 -1.91 3.36
CA PHE A 91 -8.35 -0.50 3.08
C PHE A 91 -7.76 -0.28 1.68
N ASP A 92 -6.62 -0.90 1.39
CA ASP A 92 -5.94 -0.69 0.10
C ASP A 92 -6.74 -1.26 -1.06
N GLU A 93 -7.35 -2.42 -0.86
CA GLU A 93 -8.25 -3.01 -1.86
C GLU A 93 -9.44 -2.09 -2.12
N GLY A 94 -10.03 -1.53 -1.05
CA GLY A 94 -11.13 -0.58 -1.17
C GLY A 94 -10.73 0.69 -1.92
N CYS A 95 -9.55 1.22 -1.65
CA CYS A 95 -9.01 2.37 -2.39
C CYS A 95 -8.85 2.04 -3.87
N LEU A 96 -8.25 0.90 -4.18
CA LEU A 96 -7.98 0.49 -5.55
C LEU A 96 -9.28 0.31 -6.35
N LYS A 97 -10.25 -0.40 -5.79
CA LYS A 97 -11.55 -0.59 -6.42
C LYS A 97 -12.30 0.72 -6.63
N SER A 98 -12.28 1.58 -5.61
CA SER A 98 -12.98 2.87 -5.66
C SER A 98 -12.41 3.79 -6.73
N VAL A 99 -11.08 3.89 -6.81
CA VAL A 99 -10.43 4.77 -7.78
C VAL A 99 -10.57 4.24 -9.21
N PHE A 100 -10.53 2.92 -9.41
CA PHE A 100 -10.80 2.31 -10.71
C PHE A 100 -12.22 2.64 -11.17
N GLN A 101 -13.20 2.52 -10.27
CA GLN A 101 -14.59 2.83 -10.57
C GLN A 101 -14.78 4.30 -10.92
N MET A 102 -14.17 5.20 -10.13
CA MET A 102 -14.29 6.63 -10.35
C MET A 102 -13.74 7.06 -11.71
N TYR A 103 -12.62 6.48 -12.13
CA TYR A 103 -12.02 6.77 -13.43
C TYR A 103 -12.55 5.89 -14.55
N GLN A 104 -13.57 5.06 -14.29
CA GLN A 104 -14.22 4.19 -15.29
C GLN A 104 -13.21 3.24 -15.95
N MET A 105 -12.31 2.69 -15.15
CA MET A 105 -11.31 1.73 -15.59
C MET A 105 -11.80 0.31 -15.29
N ASP A 106 -11.45 -0.64 -16.16
CA ASP A 106 -11.78 -2.05 -15.95
C ASP A 106 -10.88 -2.62 -14.85
N TYR A 107 -11.49 -3.12 -13.78
CA TYR A 107 -10.78 -3.68 -12.65
C TYR A 107 -10.45 -5.16 -12.91
N PRO A 108 -9.16 -5.56 -12.89
CA PRO A 108 -8.76 -6.94 -13.22
C PRO A 108 -9.02 -7.98 -12.12
N ASP A 109 -9.81 -7.67 -11.10
CA ASP A 109 -10.08 -8.58 -9.98
C ASP A 109 -8.80 -9.07 -9.30
N TYR A 110 -7.93 -8.13 -8.94
CA TYR A 110 -6.69 -8.45 -8.24
C TYR A 110 -6.95 -9.28 -6.99
N GLU A 111 -6.17 -10.32 -6.80
CA GLU A 111 -6.22 -11.15 -5.60
C GLU A 111 -5.42 -10.48 -4.49
N PHE A 112 -6.04 -10.25 -3.32
CA PHE A 112 -5.41 -9.61 -2.19
C PHE A 112 -5.19 -10.56 -1.02
N TYR A 113 -4.03 -10.44 -0.40
CA TYR A 113 -3.69 -11.10 0.87
C TYR A 113 -3.38 -10.04 1.92
N CYS A 114 -3.68 -10.35 3.19
CA CYS A 114 -3.57 -9.38 4.29
C CYS A 114 -2.53 -9.85 5.32
N THR A 115 -1.44 -9.10 5.44
CA THR A 115 -0.40 -9.39 6.44
C THR A 115 -0.87 -9.13 7.86
N CYS A 116 -1.76 -8.15 8.08
CA CYS A 116 -2.32 -7.87 9.40
C CYS A 116 -3.15 -9.06 9.90
N ARG A 117 -4.02 -9.59 9.05
CA ARG A 117 -4.83 -10.76 9.38
C ARG A 117 -3.96 -11.99 9.62
N ALA A 118 -2.94 -12.19 8.79
CA ALA A 118 -2.00 -13.30 8.95
C ALA A 118 -1.25 -13.20 10.28
N SER A 119 -0.82 -12.00 10.66
CA SER A 119 -0.10 -11.81 11.92
C SER A 119 -1.00 -12.10 13.13
N ARG A 120 -2.26 -11.67 13.09
CA ARG A 120 -3.20 -11.99 14.16
C ARG A 120 -3.40 -13.49 14.32
N ARG A 121 -3.54 -14.18 13.20
CA ARG A 121 -3.76 -15.63 13.21
C ARG A 121 -2.54 -16.40 13.68
N LYS A 122 -1.34 -16.01 13.24
CA LYS A 122 -0.12 -16.78 13.50
C LYS A 122 0.61 -16.38 14.78
N LEU A 123 0.54 -15.11 15.15
CA LEU A 123 1.30 -14.59 16.29
C LEU A 123 0.42 -14.25 17.49
N GLY A 124 -0.84 -13.89 17.26
CA GLY A 124 -1.82 -13.69 18.33
C GLY A 124 -1.27 -12.82 19.47
N SER A 125 -1.34 -13.35 20.68
CA SER A 125 -0.93 -12.61 21.88
C SER A 125 0.59 -12.53 22.07
N LEU A 126 1.40 -13.09 21.17
CA LEU A 126 2.85 -12.90 21.21
C LEU A 126 3.25 -11.44 20.97
N LEU A 127 2.38 -10.66 20.32
CA LEU A 127 2.61 -9.24 20.07
C LEU A 127 1.59 -8.40 20.81
N PRO A 128 1.98 -7.19 21.29
CA PRO A 128 1.07 -6.30 22.01
C PRO A 128 -0.01 -5.70 21.08
N ASN A 129 0.28 -5.61 19.79
CA ASN A 129 -0.65 -5.20 18.75
C ASN A 129 -0.17 -5.76 17.42
N HIS A 130 -0.97 -5.57 16.36
CA HIS A 130 -0.63 -6.03 15.02
C HIS A 130 -0.50 -4.88 14.03
N GLN A 131 -0.04 -3.73 14.52
CA GLN A 131 0.29 -2.60 13.69
C GLN A 131 1.51 -2.93 12.82
N LEU A 132 1.61 -2.25 11.68
CA LEU A 132 2.65 -2.54 10.69
C LEU A 132 4.05 -2.53 11.31
N GLN A 133 4.40 -1.48 12.07
CA GLN A 133 5.73 -1.35 12.66
C GLN A 133 6.03 -2.45 13.68
N THR A 134 5.03 -2.88 14.43
CA THR A 134 5.20 -3.94 15.44
C THR A 134 5.47 -5.29 14.78
N VAL A 135 4.67 -5.64 13.79
CA VAL A 135 4.82 -6.91 13.07
C VAL A 135 6.10 -6.91 12.24
N ALA A 136 6.42 -5.79 11.59
CA ALA A 136 7.65 -5.66 10.81
C ALA A 136 8.89 -5.87 11.68
N ALA A 137 8.91 -5.27 12.88
CA ALA A 137 10.03 -5.46 13.83
C ALA A 137 10.20 -6.92 14.22
N TYR A 138 9.09 -7.62 14.46
CA TYR A 138 9.13 -9.05 14.74
C TYR A 138 9.76 -9.83 13.60
N CYS A 139 9.51 -9.43 12.35
CA CYS A 139 10.06 -10.06 11.15
C CYS A 139 11.47 -9.55 10.79
N GLY A 140 12.08 -8.74 11.65
CA GLY A 140 13.46 -8.27 11.45
C GLY A 140 13.59 -7.01 10.60
N TYR A 141 12.53 -6.26 10.39
CA TYR A 141 12.53 -5.01 9.61
C TYR A 141 12.28 -3.81 10.53
N ASP A 142 13.22 -2.86 10.53
CA ASP A 142 13.09 -1.64 11.33
C ASP A 142 12.43 -0.54 10.48
N LEU A 143 11.16 -0.29 10.73
CA LEU A 143 10.37 0.70 10.00
C LEU A 143 10.56 2.07 10.64
N THR A 144 11.48 2.88 10.08
CA THR A 144 11.79 4.22 10.58
C THR A 144 10.99 5.33 9.91
N GLN A 145 10.50 5.12 8.67
CA GLN A 145 9.72 6.09 7.91
C GLN A 145 8.27 5.66 7.81
N HIS A 146 7.66 5.35 8.95
CA HIS A 146 6.27 4.92 9.02
C HIS A 146 5.35 5.99 8.39
N HIS A 147 4.33 5.53 7.65
CA HIS A 147 3.37 6.34 6.85
C HIS A 147 3.96 6.96 5.58
N ASN A 148 5.18 6.56 5.19
CA ASN A 148 5.64 6.74 3.82
C ASN A 148 5.22 5.50 3.02
N ALA A 149 4.50 5.67 1.92
CA ALA A 149 3.89 4.55 1.21
C ALA A 149 4.91 3.51 0.75
N LEU A 150 6.10 3.92 0.29
CA LEU A 150 7.11 2.96 -0.14
C LEU A 150 7.71 2.20 1.05
N ALA A 151 8.04 2.91 2.13
CA ALA A 151 8.58 2.26 3.34
C ALA A 151 7.57 1.29 3.93
N ASP A 152 6.29 1.66 3.95
CA ASP A 152 5.22 0.80 4.46
C ASP A 152 5.02 -0.43 3.56
N ALA A 153 5.10 -0.27 2.25
CA ALA A 153 5.03 -1.40 1.32
C ALA A 153 6.22 -2.34 1.50
N GLU A 154 7.42 -1.80 1.73
CA GLU A 154 8.60 -2.63 1.99
C GLU A 154 8.47 -3.41 3.29
N ALA A 155 8.00 -2.76 4.35
CA ALA A 155 7.73 -3.45 5.61
C ALA A 155 6.70 -4.57 5.43
N CYS A 156 5.64 -4.30 4.67
CA CYS A 156 4.63 -5.29 4.35
C CYS A 156 5.24 -6.48 3.58
N ALA A 157 6.14 -6.22 2.64
CA ALA A 157 6.82 -7.27 1.89
C ALA A 157 7.63 -8.19 2.80
N TRP A 158 8.35 -7.63 3.76
CA TRP A 158 9.09 -8.42 4.75
C TRP A 158 8.18 -9.32 5.57
N ILE A 159 7.05 -8.78 6.01
CA ILE A 159 6.07 -9.56 6.77
C ILE A 159 5.51 -10.69 5.91
N ALA A 160 5.14 -10.40 4.66
CA ALA A 160 4.55 -11.39 3.76
C ALA A 160 5.52 -12.54 3.47
N ARG A 161 6.80 -12.28 3.34
CA ARG A 161 7.82 -13.31 3.16
C ARG A 161 7.87 -14.28 4.32
N GLU A 162 7.60 -13.80 5.52
CA GLU A 162 7.67 -14.62 6.75
C GLU A 162 6.34 -15.30 7.08
N LEU A 163 5.21 -14.58 6.91
CA LEU A 163 3.93 -15.01 7.46
C LEU A 163 2.92 -15.51 6.42
N LEU A 164 3.18 -15.31 5.14
CA LEU A 164 2.25 -15.71 4.07
C LEU A 164 2.83 -16.77 3.13
#